data_898b261d61e815f99b693ba5fed63593
#
_entry.id   898b261d61e815f99b693ba5fed63593
#
_cell.length_a   1.000
_cell.length_b   1.000
_cell.length_c   1.000
_cell.angle_alpha   90.00
_cell.angle_beta   90.00
_cell.angle_gamma   90.00
#
_symmetry.space_group_name_H-M   'P 1'
#
loop_
_entity.id
_entity.type
_entity.pdbx_description
1 polymer ?
#
loop_
_entity_poly.entity_id
_entity_poly.type
_entity_poly.pdbx_seq_one_letter_code
_entity_poly.pdbx_strand_id
1 'polypeptide(L)'
;AMETFYSDKRPFFSENQSMFDVDGYRFLYVINTRRIGASPDYNCSDYSSELEALCSSNQEGNTDINLAFRYTKIGQNYDLGFLGAFESDEVFSEGRDYFATRYRVKKENLSFGYLGTFTKNEVLGRNANVNTVDMVYLPTEDFRLYAILLNSIVEEKKGYGLRVSIRKQFNQDLST
;
A
#
# COMPACT_ATOMS: atom_id res chain seq x y z
N ALA A 1 16.99 -1.63 -8.86
CA ALA A 1 17.05 -2.54 -7.69
C ALA A 1 15.65 -3.13 -7.49
N MET A 2 15.52 -4.44 -7.34
CA MET A 2 14.25 -5.05 -6.95
C MET A 2 14.03 -4.78 -5.47
N GLU A 3 12.95 -4.10 -5.11
CA GLU A 3 12.57 -3.93 -3.73
C GLU A 3 12.03 -5.26 -3.19
N THR A 4 12.66 -5.78 -2.15
CA THR A 4 12.23 -7.04 -1.52
C THR A 4 11.15 -6.74 -0.50
N PHE A 5 9.93 -7.21 -0.75
CA PHE A 5 8.81 -7.04 0.16
C PHE A 5 8.86 -8.07 1.29
N TYR A 6 9.10 -7.61 2.50
CA TYR A 6 8.93 -8.39 3.72
C TYR A 6 7.66 -7.90 4.45
N SER A 7 6.96 -8.81 5.15
CA SER A 7 5.82 -8.43 5.99
C SER A 7 6.26 -7.51 7.13
N ASP A 8 5.45 -6.50 7.44
CA ASP A 8 5.66 -5.64 8.61
C ASP A 8 5.47 -6.46 9.89
N LYS A 9 6.42 -6.37 10.82
CA LYS A 9 6.37 -7.07 12.10
C LYS A 9 5.83 -6.20 13.23
N ARG A 10 5.62 -4.89 13.00
CA ARG A 10 5.06 -3.98 14.00
C ARG A 10 3.56 -4.28 14.16
N PRO A 11 3.08 -4.61 15.37
CA PRO A 11 1.70 -5.06 15.61
C PRO A 11 0.66 -4.06 15.06
N PHE A 12 0.90 -2.76 15.23
CA PHE A 12 0.01 -1.71 14.76
C PHE A 12 -0.24 -1.79 13.25
N PHE A 13 0.80 -2.05 12.44
CA PHE A 13 0.69 -2.10 10.99
C PHE A 13 0.33 -3.50 10.45
N SER A 14 0.71 -4.57 11.17
CA SER A 14 0.52 -5.95 10.71
C SER A 14 -0.86 -6.53 11.02
N GLU A 15 -1.54 -6.04 12.06
CA GLU A 15 -2.88 -6.51 12.42
C GLU A 15 -3.87 -6.20 11.28
N ASN A 16 -4.66 -7.18 10.84
CA ASN A 16 -5.62 -7.04 9.73
C ASN A 16 -5.04 -6.42 8.44
N GLN A 17 -3.73 -6.55 8.20
CA GLN A 17 -3.07 -6.01 7.01
C GLN A 17 -3.70 -6.57 5.72
N SER A 18 -4.14 -7.83 5.73
CA SER A 18 -4.81 -8.48 4.61
C SER A 18 -6.08 -7.74 4.13
N MET A 19 -6.65 -6.87 4.95
CA MET A 19 -7.77 -6.03 4.56
C MET A 19 -7.37 -5.03 3.47
N PHE A 20 -6.15 -4.48 3.54
CA PHE A 20 -5.62 -3.52 2.58
C PHE A 20 -4.92 -4.20 1.39
N ASP A 21 -4.85 -5.53 1.37
CA ASP A 21 -4.34 -6.25 0.21
C ASP A 21 -5.41 -6.29 -0.88
N VAL A 22 -4.98 -6.04 -2.10
CA VAL A 22 -5.80 -6.18 -3.29
C VAL A 22 -5.55 -7.57 -3.83
N ASP A 23 -6.34 -8.50 -3.33
CA ASP A 23 -6.34 -9.94 -3.59
C ASP A 23 -4.99 -10.66 -3.65
N GLY A 24 -4.82 -11.60 -2.78
CA GLY A 24 -4.00 -12.81 -2.70
C GLY A 24 -2.91 -13.14 -3.72
N TYR A 25 -2.57 -12.23 -4.59
CA TYR A 25 -1.40 -12.34 -5.47
C TYR A 25 -0.26 -11.52 -4.90
N ARG A 26 0.78 -12.19 -4.45
CA ARG A 26 2.00 -11.68 -3.80
C ARG A 26 2.81 -10.66 -4.62
N PHE A 27 2.29 -10.13 -5.71
CA PHE A 27 3.04 -9.26 -6.63
C PHE A 27 2.48 -7.84 -6.76
N LEU A 28 1.34 -7.53 -6.16
CA LEU A 28 0.78 -6.19 -6.19
C LEU A 28 0.48 -5.70 -4.78
N TYR A 29 1.48 -5.07 -4.17
CA TYR A 29 1.31 -4.35 -2.92
C TYR A 29 1.07 -2.88 -3.23
N VAL A 30 -0.14 -2.40 -2.98
CA VAL A 30 -0.50 -0.99 -3.15
C VAL A 30 -0.05 -0.17 -1.93
N ILE A 31 0.06 -0.83 -0.77
CA ILE A 31 0.52 -0.22 0.48
C ILE A 31 1.77 -0.96 0.96
N ASN A 32 2.83 -0.19 1.24
CA ASN A 32 4.02 -0.69 1.91
C ASN A 32 4.19 0.01 3.26
N THR A 33 3.57 -0.54 4.30
CA THR A 33 3.61 0.03 5.66
C THR A 33 5.00 0.09 6.25
N ARG A 34 5.96 -0.74 5.78
CA ARG A 34 7.35 -0.69 6.23
C ARG A 34 8.08 0.59 5.84
N ARG A 35 7.57 1.34 4.88
CA ARG A 35 8.10 2.66 4.55
C ARG A 35 7.75 3.73 5.57
N ILE A 36 6.70 3.51 6.37
CA ILE A 36 6.30 4.40 7.45
C ILE A 36 7.31 4.27 8.59
N GLY A 37 7.98 5.37 8.95
CA GLY A 37 9.05 5.39 9.94
C GLY A 37 10.37 4.77 9.45
N ALA A 38 10.54 4.57 8.13
CA ALA A 38 11.81 4.19 7.53
C ALA A 38 12.74 5.41 7.38
N SER A 39 13.97 5.17 6.90
CA SER A 39 14.91 6.26 6.67
C SER A 39 14.28 7.42 5.91
N PRO A 40 14.48 8.65 6.37
CA PRO A 40 14.02 9.85 5.68
C PRO A 40 14.65 9.96 4.28
N ASP A 41 13.98 10.71 3.42
CA ASP A 41 14.57 11.12 2.15
C ASP A 41 15.30 12.46 2.36
N TYR A 42 16.51 12.59 1.84
CA TYR A 42 17.34 13.79 1.95
C TYR A 42 17.65 14.34 0.56
N ASN A 43 17.56 15.65 0.41
CA ASN A 43 18.01 16.36 -0.79
C ASN A 43 19.17 17.30 -0.44
N CYS A 44 20.29 16.73 -0.01
CA CYS A 44 21.46 17.50 0.47
C CYS A 44 22.07 18.40 -0.62
N SER A 45 21.90 18.06 -1.90
CA SER A 45 22.42 18.86 -3.01
C SER A 45 21.77 20.25 -3.16
N ASP A 46 20.63 20.49 -2.53
CA ASP A 46 19.94 21.78 -2.59
C ASP A 46 20.52 22.81 -1.59
N TYR A 47 21.44 22.39 -0.74
CA TYR A 47 22.09 23.23 0.25
C TYR A 47 23.44 23.78 -0.24
N SER A 48 23.96 24.84 0.44
CA SER A 48 25.31 25.32 0.22
C SER A 48 26.35 24.25 0.65
N SER A 49 27.57 24.32 0.14
CA SER A 49 28.60 23.28 0.33
C SER A 49 28.88 22.93 1.79
N GLU A 50 28.79 23.88 2.72
CA GLU A 50 28.97 23.66 4.15
C GLU A 50 27.76 22.89 4.74
N LEU A 51 26.53 23.29 4.38
CA LEU A 51 25.30 22.63 4.81
C LEU A 51 25.09 21.28 4.14
N GLU A 52 25.55 21.11 2.90
CA GLU A 52 25.55 19.83 2.19
C GLU A 52 26.41 18.80 2.93
N ALA A 53 27.59 19.18 3.40
CA ALA A 53 28.45 18.32 4.20
C ALA A 53 27.81 17.94 5.55
N LEU A 54 27.15 18.90 6.22
CA LEU A 54 26.40 18.65 7.45
C LEU A 54 25.18 17.74 7.22
N CYS A 55 24.41 17.99 6.18
CA CYS A 55 23.29 17.14 5.78
C CYS A 55 23.75 15.70 5.53
N SER A 56 24.83 15.51 4.79
CA SER A 56 25.36 14.18 4.46
C SER A 56 25.91 13.44 5.67
N SER A 57 26.41 14.17 6.69
CA SER A 57 26.94 13.58 7.93
C SER A 57 25.89 13.28 8.99
N ASN A 58 24.72 13.92 8.93
CA ASN A 58 23.65 13.81 9.93
C ASN A 58 22.40 13.08 9.42
N GLN A 59 22.56 12.16 8.45
CA GLN A 59 21.45 11.36 7.96
C GLN A 59 21.01 10.34 9.01
N GLU A 60 19.75 10.41 9.40
CA GLU A 60 19.15 9.47 10.35
C GLU A 60 18.71 8.16 9.69
N GLY A 61 18.76 7.07 10.44
CA GLY A 61 18.38 5.76 9.95
C GLY A 61 16.87 5.50 9.93
N ASN A 62 16.10 6.23 10.73
CA ASN A 62 14.64 6.10 10.84
C ASN A 62 14.04 7.47 11.11
N THR A 63 12.78 7.65 10.68
CA THR A 63 11.96 8.82 10.99
C THR A 63 11.00 8.50 12.13
N ASP A 64 10.81 9.41 13.06
CA ASP A 64 9.79 9.28 14.09
C ASP A 64 8.39 9.46 13.51
N ILE A 65 7.41 8.76 14.09
CA ILE A 65 6.01 8.85 13.69
C ILE A 65 5.27 9.71 14.73
N ASN A 66 4.89 10.92 14.35
CA ASN A 66 4.15 11.85 15.21
C ASN A 66 2.76 11.33 15.54
N LEU A 67 2.08 10.78 14.55
CA LEU A 67 0.72 10.26 14.69
C LEU A 67 0.51 9.11 13.73
N ALA A 68 -0.08 8.04 14.23
CA ALA A 68 -0.63 6.99 13.37
C ALA A 68 -2.01 6.58 13.89
N PHE A 69 -2.93 6.35 12.96
CA PHE A 69 -4.26 5.84 13.29
C PHE A 69 -4.65 4.73 12.32
N ARG A 70 -5.42 3.80 12.82
CA ARG A 70 -6.00 2.73 12.01
C ARG A 70 -7.39 2.39 12.53
N TYR A 71 -8.30 2.20 11.59
CA TYR A 71 -9.63 1.66 11.85
C TYR A 71 -9.91 0.55 10.85
N THR A 72 -10.36 -0.60 11.33
CA THR A 72 -10.78 -1.73 10.49
C THR A 72 -12.08 -2.31 11.00
N LYS A 73 -13.04 -2.50 10.10
CA LYS A 73 -14.29 -3.19 10.35
C LYS A 73 -14.46 -4.29 9.30
N ILE A 74 -14.45 -5.54 9.73
CA ILE A 74 -14.69 -6.71 8.90
C ILE A 74 -16.05 -7.24 9.24
N GLY A 75 -16.99 -7.18 8.28
CA GLY A 75 -18.36 -7.62 8.44
C GLY A 75 -18.75 -8.72 7.45
N GLN A 76 -19.97 -9.21 7.55
CA GLN A 76 -20.50 -10.22 6.63
C GLN A 76 -20.72 -9.63 5.22
N ASN A 77 -21.32 -8.44 5.14
CA ASN A 77 -21.73 -7.82 3.88
C ASN A 77 -20.75 -6.78 3.36
N TYR A 78 -19.95 -6.18 4.25
CA TYR A 78 -18.95 -5.20 3.85
C TYR A 78 -17.78 -5.13 4.83
N ASP A 79 -16.64 -4.71 4.30
CA ASP A 79 -15.44 -4.36 5.05
C ASP A 79 -15.12 -2.89 4.84
N LEU A 80 -14.60 -2.24 5.88
CA LEU A 80 -14.20 -0.84 5.87
C LEU A 80 -12.87 -0.69 6.60
N GLY A 81 -11.91 0.01 6.01
CA GLY A 81 -10.60 0.27 6.59
C GLY A 81 -10.08 1.67 6.30
N PHE A 82 -9.43 2.23 7.31
CA PHE A 82 -8.67 3.47 7.23
C PHE A 82 -7.32 3.26 7.91
N LEU A 83 -6.28 3.78 7.30
CA LEU A 83 -4.93 3.84 7.85
C LEU A 83 -4.36 5.22 7.54
N GLY A 84 -3.78 5.88 8.53
CA GLY A 84 -3.03 7.11 8.35
C GLY A 84 -1.79 7.11 9.22
N ALA A 85 -0.73 7.74 8.75
CA ALA A 85 0.49 7.97 9.51
C ALA A 85 1.14 9.27 9.03
N PHE A 86 1.66 10.04 9.99
CA PHE A 86 2.33 11.31 9.78
C PHE A 86 3.70 11.22 10.46
N GLU A 87 4.75 11.36 9.67
CA GLU A 87 6.13 11.36 10.15
C GLU A 87 6.53 12.74 10.66
N SER A 88 7.53 12.78 11.54
CA SER A 88 8.14 14.02 12.02
C SER A 88 9.05 14.60 10.96
N ASP A 89 9.17 15.94 10.97
CA ASP A 89 10.24 16.62 10.27
C ASP A 89 11.56 16.42 11.03
N GLU A 90 12.62 16.23 10.30
CA GLU A 90 13.99 16.13 10.75
C GLU A 90 14.77 17.37 10.28
N VAL A 91 16.00 17.58 10.80
CA VAL A 91 16.77 18.81 10.54
C VAL A 91 17.02 19.08 9.05
N PHE A 92 17.14 18.01 8.24
CA PHE A 92 17.40 18.09 6.80
C PHE A 92 16.40 17.28 5.98
N SER A 93 15.25 16.90 6.57
CA SER A 93 14.22 16.14 5.89
C SER A 93 12.84 16.49 6.43
N GLU A 94 11.88 16.58 5.55
CA GLU A 94 10.48 16.74 5.92
C GLU A 94 9.82 15.36 6.03
N GLY A 95 8.95 15.18 7.03
CA GLY A 95 8.20 13.96 7.25
C GLY A 95 7.25 13.63 6.10
N ARG A 96 7.01 12.34 5.90
CA ARG A 96 6.08 11.86 4.88
C ARG A 96 4.71 11.62 5.50
N ASP A 97 3.67 11.93 4.73
CA ASP A 97 2.30 11.63 5.11
C ASP A 97 1.80 10.42 4.32
N TYR A 98 1.15 9.50 5.01
CA TYR A 98 0.56 8.30 4.43
C TYR A 98 -0.92 8.20 4.76
N PHE A 99 -1.73 7.89 3.78
CA PHE A 99 -3.14 7.62 3.98
C PHE A 99 -3.61 6.47 3.08
N ALA A 100 -4.46 5.60 3.63
CA ALA A 100 -5.11 4.53 2.88
C ALA A 100 -6.55 4.36 3.32
N THR A 101 -7.42 4.09 2.37
CA THR A 101 -8.82 3.74 2.60
C THR A 101 -9.21 2.50 1.81
N ARG A 102 -9.89 1.59 2.46
CA ARG A 102 -10.40 0.35 1.88
C ARG A 102 -11.90 0.24 2.13
N TYR A 103 -12.65 -0.04 1.06
CA TYR A 103 -14.05 -0.42 1.15
C TYR A 103 -14.29 -1.66 0.28
N ARG A 104 -14.97 -2.67 0.81
CA ARG A 104 -15.32 -3.88 0.07
C ARG A 104 -16.74 -4.30 0.41
N VAL A 105 -17.55 -4.53 -0.62
CA VAL A 105 -18.89 -5.11 -0.51
C VAL A 105 -18.82 -6.59 -0.86
N LYS A 106 -19.51 -7.40 -0.09
CA LYS A 106 -19.56 -8.86 -0.25
C LYS A 106 -21.01 -9.32 -0.41
N LYS A 107 -21.26 -10.11 -1.45
CA LYS A 107 -22.54 -10.77 -1.69
C LYS A 107 -22.26 -12.20 -2.11
N GLU A 108 -22.75 -13.18 -1.35
CA GLU A 108 -22.60 -14.61 -1.63
C GLU A 108 -21.28 -14.98 -2.32
N ASN A 109 -21.32 -15.11 -3.66
CA ASN A 109 -20.19 -15.49 -4.48
C ASN A 109 -19.48 -14.32 -5.18
N LEU A 110 -19.86 -13.07 -4.90
CA LEU A 110 -19.31 -11.88 -5.54
C LEU A 110 -18.85 -10.84 -4.52
N SER A 111 -17.65 -10.30 -4.68
CA SER A 111 -17.20 -9.13 -3.93
C SER A 111 -16.59 -8.07 -4.83
N PHE A 112 -16.85 -6.81 -4.48
CA PHE A 112 -16.24 -5.63 -5.09
C PHE A 112 -15.52 -4.83 -4.03
N GLY A 113 -14.33 -4.36 -4.36
CA GLY A 113 -13.51 -3.56 -3.48
C GLY A 113 -12.98 -2.29 -4.13
N TYR A 114 -12.75 -1.30 -3.31
CA TYR A 114 -12.00 -0.09 -3.64
C TYR A 114 -10.89 0.08 -2.62
N LEU A 115 -9.67 0.36 -3.07
CA LEU A 115 -8.54 0.75 -2.24
C LEU A 115 -7.93 2.03 -2.83
N GLY A 116 -7.95 3.10 -2.04
CA GLY A 116 -7.26 4.34 -2.34
C GLY A 116 -6.08 4.53 -1.40
N THR A 117 -4.93 4.95 -1.93
CA THR A 117 -3.76 5.33 -1.14
C THR A 117 -3.25 6.69 -1.56
N PHE A 118 -2.74 7.43 -0.60
CA PHE A 118 -2.10 8.72 -0.81
C PHE A 118 -0.81 8.76 0.01
N THR A 119 0.26 9.24 -0.61
CA THR A 119 1.53 9.51 0.06
C THR A 119 2.02 10.88 -0.39
N LYS A 120 2.35 11.72 0.60
CA LYS A 120 2.99 13.01 0.39
C LYS A 120 4.45 12.90 0.81
N ASN A 121 5.35 13.39 -0.04
CA ASN A 121 6.78 13.48 0.24
C ASN A 121 7.27 14.83 -0.26
N GLU A 122 7.43 15.79 0.64
CA GLU A 122 7.78 17.16 0.31
C GLU A 122 9.24 17.29 -0.11
N VAL A 123 10.16 16.55 0.51
CA VAL A 123 11.59 16.55 0.17
C VAL A 123 11.82 16.22 -1.31
N LEU A 124 11.08 15.26 -1.83
CA LEU A 124 11.16 14.89 -3.25
C LEU A 124 10.18 15.65 -4.12
N GLY A 125 9.39 16.59 -3.55
CA GLY A 125 8.30 17.26 -4.26
C GLY A 125 7.27 16.29 -4.84
N ARG A 126 7.10 15.10 -4.21
CA ARG A 126 6.42 13.95 -4.81
C ARG A 126 5.15 13.57 -4.05
N ASN A 127 4.02 13.83 -4.68
CA ASN A 127 2.73 13.32 -4.23
C ASN A 127 2.32 12.11 -5.08
N ALA A 128 1.99 11.02 -4.42
CA ALA A 128 1.53 9.80 -5.07
C ALA A 128 0.12 9.44 -4.63
N ASN A 129 -0.76 9.20 -5.58
CA ASN A 129 -2.12 8.73 -5.36
C ASN A 129 -2.33 7.46 -6.19
N VAL A 130 -2.75 6.38 -5.54
CA VAL A 130 -3.07 5.12 -6.23
C VAL A 130 -4.49 4.72 -5.87
N ASN A 131 -5.31 4.51 -6.89
CA ASN A 131 -6.68 4.04 -6.77
C ASN A 131 -6.82 2.68 -7.44
N THR A 132 -7.44 1.76 -6.75
CA THR A 132 -7.62 0.40 -7.21
C THR A 132 -9.06 -0.04 -7.01
N VAL A 133 -9.65 -0.63 -8.04
CA VAL A 133 -10.94 -1.32 -7.95
C VAL A 133 -10.70 -2.79 -8.21
N ASP A 134 -11.21 -3.65 -7.36
CA ASP A 134 -11.07 -5.09 -7.47
C ASP A 134 -12.42 -5.80 -7.41
N MET A 135 -12.49 -6.95 -8.08
CA MET A 135 -13.63 -7.84 -8.10
C MET A 135 -13.16 -9.28 -7.91
N VAL A 136 -13.86 -10.01 -7.07
CA VAL A 136 -13.70 -11.46 -6.91
C VAL A 136 -15.06 -12.13 -7.15
N TYR A 137 -15.11 -13.08 -8.05
CA TYR A 137 -16.31 -13.86 -8.35
C TYR A 137 -16.00 -15.36 -8.20
N LEU A 138 -16.76 -16.02 -7.33
CA LEU A 138 -16.63 -17.43 -6.94
C LEU A 138 -17.96 -18.15 -7.18
N PRO A 139 -18.38 -18.40 -8.44
CA PRO A 139 -19.68 -19.04 -8.71
C PRO A 139 -19.76 -20.46 -8.17
N THR A 140 -18.63 -21.16 -8.08
CA THR A 140 -18.48 -22.50 -7.54
C THR A 140 -17.18 -22.59 -6.73
N GLU A 141 -17.00 -23.62 -5.92
CA GLU A 141 -15.81 -23.80 -5.08
C GLU A 141 -14.52 -24.00 -5.91
N ASP A 142 -14.66 -24.55 -7.11
CA ASP A 142 -13.57 -24.86 -8.04
C ASP A 142 -13.26 -23.76 -9.04
N PHE A 143 -14.10 -22.70 -9.14
CA PHE A 143 -13.94 -21.61 -10.09
C PHE A 143 -13.77 -20.26 -9.41
N ARG A 144 -12.73 -19.54 -9.78
CA ARG A 144 -12.47 -18.17 -9.30
C ARG A 144 -12.10 -17.25 -10.46
N LEU A 145 -12.86 -16.19 -10.62
CA LEU A 145 -12.52 -15.05 -11.46
C LEU A 145 -12.11 -13.89 -10.57
N TYR A 146 -11.01 -13.28 -10.91
CA TYR A 146 -10.49 -12.11 -10.26
C TYR A 146 -10.16 -11.03 -11.30
N ALA A 147 -10.55 -9.80 -11.02
CA ALA A 147 -10.21 -8.64 -11.85
C ALA A 147 -9.77 -7.47 -10.95
N ILE A 148 -8.76 -6.74 -11.39
CA ILE A 148 -8.27 -5.52 -10.75
C ILE A 148 -8.03 -4.45 -11.81
N LEU A 149 -8.49 -3.25 -11.54
CA LEU A 149 -8.20 -2.03 -12.27
C LEU A 149 -7.47 -1.08 -11.35
N LEU A 150 -6.33 -0.55 -11.80
CA LEU A 150 -5.49 0.35 -11.05
C LEU A 150 -5.28 1.64 -11.84
N ASN A 151 -5.37 2.76 -11.15
CA ASN A 151 -4.93 4.07 -11.62
C ASN A 151 -3.93 4.63 -10.61
N SER A 152 -2.79 5.13 -11.10
CA SER A 152 -1.80 5.84 -10.29
C SER A 152 -1.56 7.23 -10.85
N ILE A 153 -1.42 8.19 -9.96
CA ILE A 153 -1.03 9.56 -10.28
C ILE A 153 0.15 9.88 -9.38
N VAL A 154 1.30 10.16 -9.97
CA VAL A 154 2.51 10.58 -9.26
C VAL A 154 2.96 11.89 -9.87
N GLU A 155 2.85 12.98 -9.12
CA GLU A 155 2.96 14.34 -9.66
C GLU A 155 1.94 14.54 -10.79
N GLU A 156 2.40 14.81 -12.01
CA GLU A 156 1.56 14.95 -13.21
C GLU A 156 1.47 13.66 -14.05
N LYS A 157 2.26 12.63 -13.70
CA LYS A 157 2.33 11.37 -14.45
C LYS A 157 1.21 10.45 -14.05
N LYS A 158 0.48 9.95 -15.03
CA LYS A 158 -0.63 8.99 -14.83
C LYS A 158 -0.21 7.61 -15.29
N GLY A 159 -0.52 6.60 -14.48
CA GLY A 159 -0.35 5.19 -14.80
C GLY A 159 -1.67 4.44 -14.68
N TYR A 160 -1.86 3.42 -15.53
CA TYR A 160 -3.03 2.55 -15.49
C TYR A 160 -2.58 1.09 -15.54
N GLY A 161 -3.29 0.25 -14.82
CA GLY A 161 -3.06 -1.19 -14.83
C GLY A 161 -4.39 -1.95 -14.85
N LEU A 162 -4.43 -3.02 -15.62
CA LEU A 162 -5.54 -3.98 -15.63
C LEU A 162 -4.98 -5.38 -15.46
N ARG A 163 -5.58 -6.14 -14.58
CA ARG A 163 -5.29 -7.57 -14.41
C ARG A 163 -6.58 -8.34 -14.31
N VAL A 164 -6.64 -9.43 -15.07
CA VAL A 164 -7.71 -10.43 -14.98
C VAL A 164 -7.07 -11.80 -14.77
N SER A 165 -7.58 -12.58 -13.84
CA SER A 165 -7.10 -13.93 -13.54
C SER A 165 -8.29 -14.87 -13.38
N ILE A 166 -8.23 -15.99 -14.07
CA ILE A 166 -9.20 -17.07 -13.97
C ILE A 166 -8.48 -18.29 -13.43
N ARG A 167 -9.03 -18.91 -12.40
CA ARG A 167 -8.54 -20.16 -11.85
C ARG A 167 -9.69 -21.16 -11.81
N LYS A 168 -9.44 -22.35 -12.35
CA LYS A 168 -10.33 -23.50 -12.22
C LYS A 168 -9.54 -24.68 -11.68
N GLN A 169 -10.02 -25.31 -10.62
CA GLN A 169 -9.50 -26.57 -10.10
C GLN A 169 -10.26 -27.71 -10.75
N PHE A 170 -9.53 -28.64 -11.34
CA PHE A 170 -10.11 -29.87 -11.87
C PHE A 170 -9.89 -30.95 -10.82
N ASN A 171 -10.97 -31.55 -10.32
CA ASN A 171 -10.85 -32.73 -9.48
C ASN A 171 -10.29 -33.86 -10.35
N GLN A 172 -9.07 -34.27 -10.11
CA GLN A 172 -8.53 -35.51 -10.66
C GLN A 172 -8.95 -36.66 -9.75
N ASP A 173 -10.19 -37.08 -9.85
CA ASP A 173 -10.56 -38.44 -9.44
C ASP A 173 -10.06 -39.42 -10.53
N LEU A 174 -8.75 -39.62 -10.56
CA LEU A 174 -8.12 -40.75 -11.20
C LEU A 174 -8.02 -41.88 -10.20
N SER A 175 -9.15 -42.49 -9.83
CA SER A 175 -9.19 -43.82 -9.24
C SER A 175 -9.32 -44.83 -10.39
N THR A 176 -8.23 -45.40 -10.80
CA THR A 176 -8.18 -46.72 -11.45
C THR A 176 -7.50 -47.68 -10.53
#